data_686201528bd927277c74651d753c3c99
#
_entry.id   686201528bd927277c74651d753c3c99
#
_cell.length_a   1.000
_cell.length_b   1.000
_cell.length_c   1.000
_cell.angle_alpha   90.00
_cell.angle_beta   90.00
_cell.angle_gamma   90.00
#
_symmetry.space_group_name_H-M   'P 1'
#
loop_
_entity.id
_entity.type
_entity.pdbx_description
1 polymer ?
#
loop_
_entity_poly.entity_id
_entity_poly.type
_entity_poly.pdbx_seq_one_letter_code
_entity_poly.pdbx_strand_id
1 'polypeptide(L)'
;MTVFDGTGREIVASLTATTPRRVIARLLEELPVLPCARVRVALAQIVPRGLAMDLIVAKATELGVERIIPLEGERSVRRTSVARSSRWLRIVQEAAEQCGRRDVPEVAPASTLEAFLLSHPWETPLLVGDVGQASQPLMAACRELRDTSSLVLLIGGEGGLSPSEVERLRSRGARLTWLCPRLLRAETAALAALAIIQAAVGDWETVPAGEADARSLS
;
A
#
# COMPACT_ATOMS: atom_id res chain seq x y z
N MET A 1 -26.51 7.02 6.52
CA MET A 1 -25.09 7.11 6.15
C MET A 1 -24.32 5.99 6.81
N THR A 2 -23.25 5.56 6.22
CA THR A 2 -22.34 4.60 6.83
C THR A 2 -21.15 5.34 7.42
N VAL A 3 -20.70 4.91 8.59
CA VAL A 3 -19.55 5.48 9.32
C VAL A 3 -18.60 4.33 9.65
N PHE A 4 -17.32 4.51 9.47
CA PHE A 4 -16.28 3.56 9.87
C PHE A 4 -15.26 4.22 10.81
N ASP A 5 -14.65 3.42 11.66
CA ASP A 5 -13.69 3.89 12.68
C ASP A 5 -12.22 3.78 12.24
N GLY A 6 -11.98 3.30 11.03
CA GLY A 6 -10.63 3.08 10.49
C GLY A 6 -9.98 1.77 10.93
N THR A 7 -10.65 0.97 11.74
CA THR A 7 -10.16 -0.34 12.23
C THR A 7 -10.83 -1.55 11.56
N GLY A 8 -11.70 -1.29 10.58
CA GLY A 8 -12.48 -2.31 9.88
C GLY A 8 -13.93 -2.43 10.37
N ARG A 9 -14.33 -1.70 11.43
CA ARG A 9 -15.73 -1.65 11.89
C ARG A 9 -16.50 -0.61 11.12
N GLU A 10 -17.71 -0.99 10.70
CA GLU A 10 -18.61 -0.13 9.96
C GLU A 10 -20.00 -0.15 10.57
N ILE A 11 -20.61 1.01 10.68
CA ILE A 11 -21.88 1.22 11.37
C ILE A 11 -22.80 2.05 10.49
N VAL A 12 -24.04 1.59 10.32
CA VAL A 12 -25.11 2.40 9.75
C VAL A 12 -25.56 3.42 10.79
N ALA A 13 -25.58 4.69 10.42
CA ALA A 13 -25.95 5.78 11.31
C ALA A 13 -26.95 6.74 10.67
N SER A 14 -27.83 7.34 11.48
CA SER A 14 -28.73 8.41 11.10
C SER A 14 -28.24 9.73 11.67
N LEU A 15 -28.12 10.75 10.81
CA LEU A 15 -27.78 12.11 11.26
C LEU A 15 -28.94 12.68 12.08
N THR A 16 -28.62 13.15 13.29
CA THR A 16 -29.61 13.79 14.19
C THR A 16 -29.41 15.30 14.32
N ALA A 17 -28.16 15.77 14.17
CA ALA A 17 -27.85 17.19 14.13
C ALA A 17 -26.54 17.45 13.36
N THR A 18 -26.49 18.60 12.71
CA THR A 18 -25.30 19.03 11.96
C THR A 18 -25.05 20.53 12.25
N THR A 19 -23.79 20.88 12.57
CA THR A 19 -23.29 22.24 12.66
C THR A 19 -21.94 22.30 11.92
N PRO A 20 -21.39 23.48 11.58
CA PRO A 20 -20.08 23.59 10.92
C PRO A 20 -18.91 22.96 11.71
N ARG A 21 -19.09 22.69 12.99
CA ARG A 21 -18.03 22.15 13.87
C ARG A 21 -18.35 20.79 14.48
N ARG A 22 -19.60 20.31 14.35
CA ARG A 22 -20.04 19.09 15.03
C ARG A 22 -21.15 18.42 14.25
N VAL A 23 -20.98 17.13 14.06
CA VAL A 23 -21.99 16.21 13.53
C VAL A 23 -22.40 15.28 14.66
N ILE A 24 -23.70 15.09 14.86
CA ILE A 24 -24.26 14.12 15.81
C ILE A 24 -25.04 13.10 14.99
N ALA A 25 -24.68 11.84 15.17
CA ALA A 25 -25.37 10.73 14.52
C ALA A 25 -25.82 9.71 15.58
N ARG A 26 -26.99 9.10 15.34
CA ARG A 26 -27.43 7.92 16.08
C ARG A 26 -26.95 6.68 15.36
N LEU A 27 -26.20 5.82 16.05
CA LEU A 27 -25.81 4.53 15.56
C LEU A 27 -27.05 3.63 15.50
N LEU A 28 -27.26 2.96 14.37
CA LEU A 28 -28.44 2.11 14.13
C LEU A 28 -28.07 0.64 14.14
N GLU A 29 -27.07 0.27 13.36
CA GLU A 29 -26.69 -1.13 13.13
C GLU A 29 -25.19 -1.22 12.86
N GLU A 30 -24.52 -2.18 13.46
CA GLU A 30 -23.14 -2.54 13.14
C GLU A 30 -23.13 -3.55 12.00
N LEU A 31 -22.44 -3.23 10.90
CA LEU A 31 -22.37 -4.12 9.75
C LEU A 31 -21.39 -5.27 10.03
N PRO A 32 -21.58 -6.45 9.42
CA PRO A 32 -20.66 -7.56 9.55
C PRO A 32 -19.23 -7.16 9.17
N VAL A 33 -18.27 -7.62 9.94
CA VAL A 33 -16.84 -7.42 9.60
C VAL A 33 -16.54 -8.17 8.30
N LEU A 34 -15.97 -7.48 7.32
CA LEU A 34 -15.52 -8.13 6.10
C LEU A 34 -14.33 -9.04 6.39
N PRO A 35 -14.19 -10.16 5.68
CA PRO A 35 -13.00 -11.00 5.77
C PRO A 35 -11.75 -10.15 5.49
N CYS A 36 -10.68 -10.39 6.23
CA CYS A 36 -9.38 -9.80 5.92
C CYS A 36 -8.94 -10.22 4.51
N ALA A 37 -8.18 -9.33 3.83
CA ALA A 37 -7.54 -9.67 2.58
C ALA A 37 -6.75 -10.97 2.71
N ARG A 38 -6.81 -11.83 1.68
CA ARG A 38 -6.11 -13.12 1.63
C ARG A 38 -4.62 -12.95 1.88
N VAL A 39 -4.02 -11.92 1.30
CA VAL A 39 -2.60 -11.55 1.47
C VAL A 39 -2.51 -10.09 1.86
N ARG A 40 -1.89 -9.81 2.99
CA ARG A 40 -1.62 -8.44 3.45
C ARG A 40 -0.39 -7.90 2.72
N VAL A 41 -0.56 -6.80 1.99
CA VAL A 41 0.49 -6.19 1.19
C VAL A 41 0.96 -4.89 1.83
N ALA A 42 2.25 -4.80 2.15
CA ALA A 42 2.89 -3.55 2.54
C ALA A 42 3.70 -2.97 1.36
N LEU A 43 3.66 -1.66 1.18
CA LEU A 43 4.48 -0.94 0.20
C LEU A 43 5.62 -0.21 0.91
N ALA A 44 6.86 -0.66 0.70
CA ALA A 44 8.08 0.05 1.07
C ALA A 44 8.53 0.90 -0.13
N GLN A 45 8.40 2.23 -0.01
CA GLN A 45 8.64 3.15 -1.12
C GLN A 45 9.80 4.09 -0.82
N ILE A 46 10.87 4.02 -1.62
CA ILE A 46 11.88 5.09 -1.60
C ILE A 46 11.18 6.39 -2.04
N VAL A 47 11.15 7.37 -1.13
CA VAL A 47 10.37 8.61 -1.32
C VAL A 47 10.86 9.36 -2.56
N PRO A 48 10.01 9.51 -3.61
CA PRO A 48 10.35 10.25 -4.80
C PRO A 48 10.32 11.76 -4.55
N ARG A 49 10.80 12.53 -5.51
CA ARG A 49 10.75 14.01 -5.48
C ARG A 49 9.33 14.54 -5.67
N GLY A 50 9.16 15.80 -5.32
CA GLY A 50 7.89 16.51 -5.57
C GLY A 50 6.70 15.89 -4.86
N LEU A 51 5.60 15.76 -5.57
CA LEU A 51 4.31 15.27 -5.09
C LEU A 51 4.00 13.82 -5.51
N ALA A 52 4.92 13.13 -6.18
CA ALA A 52 4.68 11.76 -6.64
C ALA A 52 4.35 10.81 -5.49
N MET A 53 4.93 11.01 -4.29
CA MET A 53 4.59 10.22 -3.11
C MET A 53 3.13 10.42 -2.67
N ASP A 54 2.56 11.61 -2.83
CA ASP A 54 1.16 11.87 -2.50
C ASP A 54 0.22 11.02 -3.37
N LEU A 55 0.53 10.93 -4.67
CA LEU A 55 -0.20 10.07 -5.61
C LEU A 55 -0.04 8.59 -5.26
N ILE A 56 1.20 8.15 -4.94
CA ILE A 56 1.47 6.76 -4.52
C ILE A 56 0.65 6.42 -3.29
N VAL A 57 0.69 7.26 -2.26
CA VAL A 57 -0.04 7.05 -1.01
C VAL A 57 -1.55 6.93 -1.25
N ALA A 58 -2.14 7.86 -2.00
CA ALA A 58 -3.56 7.81 -2.33
C ALA A 58 -3.93 6.51 -3.08
N LYS A 59 -3.24 6.23 -4.18
CA LYS A 59 -3.58 5.10 -5.04
C LYS A 59 -3.19 3.74 -4.45
N ALA A 60 -2.13 3.64 -3.66
CA ALA A 60 -1.81 2.44 -2.92
C ALA A 60 -2.90 2.11 -1.89
N THR A 61 -3.50 3.13 -1.26
CA THR A 61 -4.67 2.96 -0.38
C THR A 61 -5.84 2.37 -1.14
N GLU A 62 -6.20 2.93 -2.30
CA GLU A 62 -7.27 2.42 -3.17
C GLU A 62 -7.00 0.98 -3.66
N LEU A 63 -5.73 0.64 -3.90
CA LEU A 63 -5.29 -0.70 -4.32
C LEU A 63 -5.16 -1.71 -3.16
N GLY A 64 -5.59 -1.37 -1.96
CA GLY A 64 -5.71 -2.33 -0.87
C GLY A 64 -4.44 -2.59 -0.06
N VAL A 65 -3.43 -1.71 -0.06
CA VAL A 65 -2.27 -1.91 0.84
C VAL A 65 -2.68 -1.81 2.30
N GLU A 66 -2.09 -2.63 3.16
CA GLU A 66 -2.26 -2.57 4.62
C GLU A 66 -1.34 -1.52 5.25
N ARG A 67 -0.14 -1.36 4.69
CA ARG A 67 0.88 -0.49 5.27
C ARG A 67 1.72 0.18 4.19
N ILE A 68 2.05 1.46 4.40
CA ILE A 68 2.98 2.23 3.57
C ILE A 68 4.20 2.57 4.42
N ILE A 69 5.40 2.22 3.93
CA ILE A 69 6.67 2.41 4.61
C ILE A 69 7.53 3.36 3.76
N PRO A 70 7.52 4.67 4.07
CA PRO A 70 8.36 5.63 3.37
C PRO A 70 9.83 5.39 3.70
N LEU A 71 10.69 5.25 2.67
CA LEU A 71 12.11 4.96 2.82
C LEU A 71 12.98 6.06 2.22
N GLU A 72 14.13 6.27 2.84
CA GLU A 72 15.23 7.10 2.33
C GLU A 72 16.33 6.18 1.82
N GLY A 73 16.61 6.24 0.51
CA GLY A 73 17.69 5.49 -0.13
C GLY A 73 18.93 6.36 -0.33
N GLU A 74 20.03 5.75 -0.76
CA GLU A 74 21.31 6.43 -1.01
C GLU A 74 21.20 7.56 -2.06
N ARG A 75 20.29 7.41 -3.03
CA ARG A 75 20.03 8.38 -4.09
C ARG A 75 18.88 9.34 -3.76
N SER A 76 18.36 9.31 -2.53
CA SER A 76 17.33 10.24 -2.07
C SER A 76 17.93 11.64 -1.86
N VAL A 77 17.26 12.66 -2.38
CA VAL A 77 17.80 14.05 -2.39
C VAL A 77 17.55 14.78 -1.08
N ARG A 78 16.55 14.39 -0.30
CA ARG A 78 16.17 15.05 0.97
C ARG A 78 15.60 14.06 1.96
N ARG A 79 15.85 14.31 3.25
CA ARG A 79 15.14 13.63 4.34
C ARG A 79 13.67 14.01 4.36
N THR A 80 12.84 13.06 4.72
CA THR A 80 11.40 13.26 4.88
C THR A 80 11.13 14.13 6.10
N SER A 81 10.39 15.22 5.93
CA SER A 81 10.01 16.09 7.04
C SER A 81 8.73 15.59 7.73
N VAL A 82 8.56 15.97 9.01
CA VAL A 82 7.35 15.69 9.80
C VAL A 82 6.08 16.20 9.07
N ALA A 83 6.16 17.39 8.45
CA ALA A 83 5.03 17.96 7.70
C ALA A 83 4.61 17.07 6.51
N ARG A 84 5.55 16.40 5.84
CA ARG A 84 5.25 15.44 4.76
C ARG A 84 4.56 14.19 5.31
N SER A 85 5.06 13.64 6.41
CA SER A 85 4.44 12.47 7.04
C SER A 85 3.00 12.77 7.50
N SER A 86 2.77 13.92 8.12
CA SER A 86 1.41 14.34 8.52
C SER A 86 0.47 14.54 7.32
N ARG A 87 1.01 15.00 6.17
CA ARG A 87 0.24 15.11 4.93
C ARG A 87 -0.19 13.73 4.41
N TRP A 88 0.70 12.74 4.43
CA TRP A 88 0.37 11.38 3.97
C TRP A 88 -0.67 10.71 4.86
N LEU A 89 -0.63 10.91 6.17
CA LEU A 89 -1.67 10.43 7.08
C LEU A 89 -3.06 10.96 6.71
N ARG A 90 -3.16 12.22 6.29
CA ARG A 90 -4.42 12.77 5.81
C ARG A 90 -4.84 12.20 4.46
N ILE A 91 -3.89 12.01 3.54
CA ILE A 91 -4.17 11.45 2.21
C ILE A 91 -4.69 10.02 2.30
N VAL A 92 -4.12 9.16 3.15
CA VAL A 92 -4.63 7.78 3.32
C VAL A 92 -6.05 7.77 3.86
N GLN A 93 -6.38 8.68 4.80
CA GLN A 93 -7.72 8.80 5.33
C GLN A 93 -8.72 9.25 4.26
N GLU A 94 -8.41 10.35 3.54
CA GLU A 94 -9.24 10.85 2.44
C GLU A 94 -9.45 9.80 1.34
N ALA A 95 -8.39 9.04 0.99
CA ALA A 95 -8.46 7.98 -0.01
C ALA A 95 -9.29 6.79 0.48
N ALA A 96 -9.15 6.36 1.74
CA ALA A 96 -9.94 5.28 2.32
C ALA A 96 -11.43 5.63 2.34
N GLU A 97 -11.78 6.86 2.74
CA GLU A 97 -13.15 7.38 2.71
C GLU A 97 -13.73 7.36 1.29
N GLN A 98 -12.96 7.83 0.31
CA GLN A 98 -13.40 7.92 -1.07
C GLN A 98 -13.60 6.55 -1.75
N CYS A 99 -12.71 5.57 -1.49
CA CYS A 99 -12.83 4.24 -2.09
C CYS A 99 -13.70 3.25 -1.29
N GLY A 100 -14.24 3.70 -0.15
CA GLY A 100 -15.13 2.88 0.68
C GLY A 100 -14.42 1.79 1.49
N ARG A 101 -13.11 1.94 1.75
CA ARG A 101 -12.41 1.05 2.69
C ARG A 101 -12.90 1.28 4.11
N ARG A 102 -13.03 0.21 4.88
CA ARG A 102 -13.41 0.25 6.31
C ARG A 102 -12.20 0.40 7.24
N ASP A 103 -11.00 0.11 6.72
CA ASP A 103 -9.72 0.25 7.40
C ASP A 103 -8.86 1.34 6.73
N VAL A 104 -8.05 2.01 7.52
CA VAL A 104 -7.10 3.02 7.05
C VAL A 104 -5.70 2.41 7.09
N PRO A 105 -4.96 2.38 5.96
CA PRO A 105 -3.59 1.86 5.95
C PRO A 105 -2.69 2.59 6.94
N GLU A 106 -1.82 1.83 7.60
CA GLU A 106 -0.77 2.43 8.42
C GLU A 106 0.25 3.14 7.54
N VAL A 107 0.60 4.39 7.87
CA VAL A 107 1.78 5.06 7.30
C VAL A 107 2.87 5.07 8.36
N ALA A 108 3.90 4.24 8.15
CA ALA A 108 5.03 4.16 9.07
C ALA A 108 5.85 5.47 9.09
N PRO A 109 6.53 5.78 10.19
CA PRO A 109 7.54 6.83 10.19
C PRO A 109 8.58 6.58 9.10
N ALA A 110 9.01 7.64 8.41
CA ALA A 110 10.06 7.52 7.41
C ALA A 110 11.38 7.04 8.04
N SER A 111 12.02 6.08 7.39
CA SER A 111 13.27 5.48 7.86
C SER A 111 14.26 5.32 6.70
N THR A 112 15.51 5.03 7.01
CA THR A 112 16.50 4.67 5.97
C THR A 112 16.24 3.24 5.48
N LEU A 113 16.64 2.94 4.24
CA LEU A 113 16.59 1.57 3.72
C LEU A 113 17.36 0.61 4.64
N GLU A 114 18.50 1.04 5.20
CA GLU A 114 19.28 0.23 6.11
C GLU A 114 18.52 -0.09 7.41
N ALA A 115 17.89 0.89 8.04
CA ALA A 115 17.07 0.66 9.23
C ALA A 115 15.90 -0.28 8.94
N PHE A 116 15.26 -0.13 7.78
CA PHE A 116 14.23 -1.05 7.32
C PHE A 116 14.77 -2.48 7.19
N LEU A 117 15.91 -2.69 6.53
CA LEU A 117 16.51 -4.00 6.35
C LEU A 117 16.91 -4.68 7.68
N LEU A 118 17.25 -3.90 8.70
CA LEU A 118 17.55 -4.43 10.04
C LEU A 118 16.30 -4.85 10.81
N SER A 119 15.17 -4.20 10.56
CA SER A 119 13.90 -4.44 11.27
C SER A 119 12.92 -5.35 10.50
N HIS A 120 13.17 -5.62 9.21
CA HIS A 120 12.29 -6.44 8.39
C HIS A 120 12.29 -7.91 8.88
N PRO A 121 11.12 -8.49 9.18
CA PRO A 121 11.03 -9.92 9.50
C PRO A 121 11.20 -10.73 8.21
N TRP A 122 12.34 -11.42 8.07
CA TRP A 122 12.71 -12.10 6.82
C TRP A 122 11.88 -13.34 6.50
N GLU A 123 11.02 -13.76 7.41
CA GLU A 123 9.94 -14.73 7.15
C GLU A 123 8.85 -14.14 6.24
N THR A 124 8.70 -12.80 6.23
CA THR A 124 7.80 -12.10 5.30
C THR A 124 8.52 -11.87 3.97
N PRO A 125 8.01 -12.40 2.85
CA PRO A 125 8.63 -12.21 1.54
C PRO A 125 8.78 -10.73 1.18
N LEU A 126 9.96 -10.36 0.67
CA LEU A 126 10.27 -9.03 0.16
C LEU A 126 10.49 -9.10 -1.35
N LEU A 127 9.54 -8.51 -2.11
CA LEU A 127 9.66 -8.30 -3.55
C LEU A 127 10.24 -6.92 -3.81
N VAL A 128 11.22 -6.82 -4.69
CA VAL A 128 11.89 -5.56 -5.03
C VAL A 128 11.72 -5.28 -6.50
N GLY A 129 11.11 -4.14 -6.83
CA GLY A 129 11.04 -3.66 -8.21
C GLY A 129 12.43 -3.21 -8.69
N ASP A 130 13.01 -3.99 -9.58
CA ASP A 130 14.33 -3.74 -10.17
C ASP A 130 14.30 -4.05 -11.67
N VAL A 131 15.10 -3.33 -12.44
CA VAL A 131 15.24 -3.52 -13.90
C VAL A 131 16.53 -4.26 -14.28
N GLY A 132 17.26 -4.78 -13.29
CA GLY A 132 18.53 -5.50 -13.49
C GLY A 132 18.35 -6.86 -14.17
N GLN A 133 19.41 -7.36 -14.81
CA GLN A 133 19.40 -8.63 -15.56
C GLN A 133 19.16 -9.88 -14.69
N ALA A 134 19.38 -9.76 -13.37
CA ALA A 134 19.21 -10.89 -12.45
C ALA A 134 17.81 -10.94 -11.77
N SER A 135 16.84 -10.19 -12.29
CA SER A 135 15.47 -10.17 -11.78
C SER A 135 14.56 -11.12 -12.54
N GLN A 136 13.51 -11.62 -11.87
CA GLN A 136 12.47 -12.44 -12.47
C GLN A 136 11.20 -11.64 -12.75
N PRO A 137 10.30 -12.10 -13.65
CA PRO A 137 9.01 -11.44 -13.83
C PRO A 137 8.23 -11.39 -12.52
N LEU A 138 7.65 -10.23 -12.17
CA LEU A 138 6.85 -10.07 -10.94
C LEU A 138 5.72 -11.10 -10.84
N MET A 139 5.03 -11.36 -11.95
CA MET A 139 3.96 -12.37 -12.01
C MET A 139 4.47 -13.79 -11.67
N ALA A 140 5.71 -14.14 -12.04
CA ALA A 140 6.30 -15.42 -11.68
C ALA A 140 6.57 -15.49 -10.18
N ALA A 141 7.14 -14.42 -9.59
CA ALA A 141 7.36 -14.32 -8.15
C ALA A 141 6.05 -14.45 -7.37
N CYS A 142 4.98 -13.80 -7.83
CA CYS A 142 3.66 -13.90 -7.18
C CYS A 142 3.11 -15.33 -7.16
N ARG A 143 3.31 -16.10 -8.25
CA ARG A 143 2.84 -17.50 -8.29
C ARG A 143 3.48 -18.38 -7.23
N GLU A 144 4.73 -18.10 -6.86
CA GLU A 144 5.47 -18.83 -5.82
C GLU A 144 5.03 -18.41 -4.40
N LEU A 145 4.29 -17.30 -4.27
CA LEU A 145 3.86 -16.72 -3.00
C LEU A 145 2.35 -16.90 -2.73
N ARG A 146 1.69 -17.82 -3.42
CA ARG A 146 0.24 -18.03 -3.27
C ARG A 146 -0.22 -18.43 -1.88
N ASP A 147 0.65 -19.05 -1.10
CA ASP A 147 0.34 -19.53 0.25
C ASP A 147 0.84 -18.58 1.34
N THR A 148 1.38 -17.42 0.97
CA THR A 148 1.81 -16.42 1.96
C THR A 148 0.60 -15.66 2.50
N SER A 149 0.66 -15.28 3.79
CA SER A 149 -0.36 -14.41 4.42
C SER A 149 0.00 -12.92 4.35
N SER A 150 1.26 -12.61 4.05
CA SER A 150 1.75 -11.23 3.94
C SER A 150 2.96 -11.14 3.05
N LEU A 151 3.16 -9.99 2.41
CA LEU A 151 4.38 -9.68 1.65
C LEU A 151 4.67 -8.18 1.69
N VAL A 152 5.92 -7.82 1.42
CA VAL A 152 6.35 -6.43 1.22
C VAL A 152 6.81 -6.24 -0.21
N LEU A 153 6.32 -5.18 -0.85
CA LEU A 153 6.81 -4.69 -2.13
C LEU A 153 7.71 -3.48 -1.88
N LEU A 154 8.96 -3.51 -2.34
CA LEU A 154 9.88 -2.38 -2.29
C LEU A 154 10.07 -1.80 -3.69
N ILE A 155 9.85 -0.48 -3.80
CA ILE A 155 10.05 0.27 -5.05
C ILE A 155 11.05 1.41 -4.82
N GLY A 156 12.00 1.54 -5.74
CA GLY A 156 12.98 2.62 -5.76
C GLY A 156 12.36 4.00 -6.04
N GLY A 157 13.13 5.06 -5.82
CA GLY A 157 12.81 6.41 -6.28
C GLY A 157 13.19 6.64 -7.76
N GLU A 158 13.20 7.91 -8.22
CA GLU A 158 13.55 8.24 -9.63
C GLU A 158 14.96 7.80 -10.01
N GLY A 159 15.89 7.79 -9.06
CA GLY A 159 17.26 7.32 -9.27
C GLY A 159 17.41 5.79 -9.20
N GLY A 160 16.31 5.06 -9.00
CA GLY A 160 16.35 3.62 -8.72
C GLY A 160 17.08 3.30 -7.41
N LEU A 161 17.40 2.05 -7.22
CA LEU A 161 18.28 1.57 -6.16
C LEU A 161 19.75 1.66 -6.61
N SER A 162 20.66 1.91 -5.68
CA SER A 162 22.08 1.81 -5.99
C SER A 162 22.52 0.34 -6.11
N PRO A 163 23.64 0.03 -6.80
CA PRO A 163 24.15 -1.34 -6.84
C PRO A 163 24.42 -1.93 -5.45
N SER A 164 24.87 -1.11 -4.50
CA SER A 164 25.09 -1.52 -3.11
C SER A 164 23.79 -1.81 -2.37
N GLU A 165 22.71 -1.05 -2.62
CA GLU A 165 21.38 -1.31 -2.08
C GLU A 165 20.81 -2.62 -2.64
N VAL A 166 20.91 -2.84 -3.95
CA VAL A 166 20.48 -4.07 -4.62
C VAL A 166 21.19 -5.29 -4.05
N GLU A 167 22.51 -5.22 -3.89
CA GLU A 167 23.29 -6.34 -3.34
C GLU A 167 22.94 -6.63 -1.88
N ARG A 168 22.74 -5.61 -1.05
CA ARG A 168 22.26 -5.79 0.33
C ARG A 168 20.87 -6.42 0.41
N LEU A 169 19.96 -6.03 -0.47
CA LEU A 169 18.64 -6.64 -0.58
C LEU A 169 18.73 -8.11 -0.98
N ARG A 170 19.52 -8.40 -2.04
CA ARG A 170 19.73 -9.75 -2.54
C ARG A 170 20.37 -10.68 -1.51
N SER A 171 21.44 -10.24 -0.86
CA SER A 171 22.16 -11.03 0.15
C SER A 171 21.30 -11.36 1.38
N ARG A 172 20.23 -10.61 1.60
CA ARG A 172 19.24 -10.84 2.64
C ARG A 172 18.03 -11.66 2.18
N GLY A 173 18.00 -12.16 0.94
CA GLY A 173 16.94 -13.02 0.43
C GLY A 173 15.78 -12.28 -0.22
N ALA A 174 15.89 -10.97 -0.48
CA ALA A 174 14.88 -10.26 -1.25
C ALA A 174 14.83 -10.77 -2.70
N ARG A 175 13.61 -10.88 -3.24
CA ARG A 175 13.38 -11.32 -4.62
C ARG A 175 13.33 -10.12 -5.54
N LEU A 176 14.33 -9.99 -6.40
CA LEU A 176 14.37 -8.94 -7.41
C LEU A 176 13.39 -9.28 -8.53
N THR A 177 12.52 -8.35 -8.86
CA THR A 177 11.46 -8.57 -9.85
C THR A 177 11.38 -7.41 -10.83
N TRP A 178 11.01 -7.70 -12.08
CA TRP A 178 10.73 -6.70 -13.08
C TRP A 178 9.28 -6.78 -13.56
N LEU A 179 8.71 -5.63 -13.94
CA LEU A 179 7.31 -5.51 -14.37
C LEU A 179 7.16 -5.60 -15.89
N CYS A 180 7.99 -4.85 -16.61
CA CYS A 180 7.91 -4.74 -18.06
C CYS A 180 9.26 -4.28 -18.64
N PRO A 181 9.49 -4.42 -19.97
CA PRO A 181 10.76 -4.06 -20.59
C PRO A 181 11.03 -2.55 -20.66
N ARG A 182 10.09 -1.72 -20.23
CA ARG A 182 10.24 -0.26 -20.20
C ARG A 182 10.63 0.24 -18.82
N LEU A 183 11.43 1.30 -18.77
CA LEU A 183 11.69 1.99 -17.51
C LEU A 183 10.43 2.77 -17.10
N LEU A 184 9.87 2.43 -15.96
CA LEU A 184 8.70 3.10 -15.39
C LEU A 184 9.14 4.19 -14.41
N ARG A 185 8.33 5.24 -14.29
CA ARG A 185 8.47 6.17 -13.16
C ARG A 185 8.12 5.46 -11.84
N ALA A 186 8.64 5.96 -10.72
CA ALA A 186 8.44 5.34 -9.41
C ALA A 186 6.96 5.15 -9.07
N GLU A 187 6.12 6.16 -9.32
CA GLU A 187 4.68 6.07 -9.10
C GLU A 187 4.02 5.03 -10.01
N THR A 188 4.40 4.99 -11.27
CA THR A 188 3.85 3.99 -12.22
C THR A 188 4.27 2.57 -11.82
N ALA A 189 5.54 2.39 -11.43
CA ALA A 189 6.07 1.09 -11.00
C ALA A 189 5.35 0.60 -9.74
N ALA A 190 5.17 1.47 -8.73
CA ALA A 190 4.48 1.12 -7.50
C ALA A 190 3.03 0.67 -7.77
N LEU A 191 2.27 1.46 -8.52
CA LEU A 191 0.85 1.18 -8.78
C LEU A 191 0.67 -0.04 -9.65
N ALA A 192 1.46 -0.20 -10.71
CA ALA A 192 1.40 -1.38 -11.59
C ALA A 192 1.78 -2.66 -10.83
N ALA A 193 2.83 -2.62 -10.00
CA ALA A 193 3.24 -3.76 -9.20
C ALA A 193 2.17 -4.15 -8.17
N LEU A 194 1.58 -3.17 -7.47
CA LEU A 194 0.49 -3.43 -6.53
C LEU A 194 -0.72 -4.06 -7.21
N ALA A 195 -1.14 -3.53 -8.36
CA ALA A 195 -2.25 -4.09 -9.12
C ALA A 195 -2.01 -5.54 -9.55
N ILE A 196 -0.78 -5.86 -10.00
CA ILE A 196 -0.39 -7.24 -10.36
C ILE A 196 -0.42 -8.15 -9.12
N ILE A 197 0.11 -7.70 -7.99
CA ILE A 197 0.13 -8.48 -6.75
C ILE A 197 -1.30 -8.75 -6.27
N GLN A 198 -2.16 -7.72 -6.22
CA GLN A 198 -3.55 -7.87 -5.80
C GLN A 198 -4.34 -8.82 -6.71
N ALA A 199 -4.13 -8.74 -8.03
CA ALA A 199 -4.76 -9.66 -8.97
C ALA A 199 -4.21 -11.10 -8.89
N ALA A 200 -2.91 -11.28 -8.55
CA ALA A 200 -2.28 -12.59 -8.57
C ALA A 200 -2.45 -13.38 -7.25
N VAL A 201 -2.41 -12.71 -6.11
CA VAL A 201 -2.40 -13.33 -4.78
C VAL A 201 -3.26 -12.59 -3.75
N GLY A 202 -3.73 -11.38 -4.06
CA GLY A 202 -4.54 -10.55 -3.17
C GLY A 202 -6.02 -10.92 -3.16
N ASP A 203 -6.87 -9.92 -2.99
CA ASP A 203 -8.31 -10.05 -2.77
C ASP A 203 -9.20 -9.75 -3.99
N TRP A 204 -8.62 -9.38 -5.15
CA TRP A 204 -9.41 -8.97 -6.31
C TRP A 204 -10.25 -10.09 -6.94
N GLU A 205 -9.93 -11.36 -6.69
CA GLU A 205 -10.76 -12.50 -7.11
C GLU A 205 -11.87 -12.85 -6.10
N THR A 206 -11.88 -12.24 -4.92
CA THR A 206 -12.77 -12.62 -3.80
C THR A 206 -13.88 -11.60 -3.54
N VAL A 207 -14.52 -11.05 -4.57
CA VAL A 207 -15.73 -10.22 -4.36
C VAL A 207 -16.81 -11.10 -3.75
N PRO A 208 -17.28 -10.80 -2.51
CA PRO A 208 -18.40 -11.56 -1.91
C PRO A 208 -19.63 -11.45 -2.81
N ALA A 209 -20.28 -12.57 -3.09
CA ALA A 209 -21.43 -12.68 -3.98
C ALA A 209 -22.67 -11.85 -3.57
N GLY A 210 -22.60 -11.06 -2.50
CA GLY A 210 -23.71 -10.22 -2.00
C GLY A 210 -23.54 -8.70 -2.25
N GLU A 211 -22.35 -8.22 -2.65
CA GLU A 211 -22.12 -6.78 -2.84
C GLU A 211 -22.11 -6.33 -4.31
N ALA A 212 -22.14 -7.25 -5.26
CA ALA A 212 -22.18 -6.92 -6.69
C ALA A 212 -23.44 -6.13 -7.10
N ASP A 213 -24.57 -6.34 -6.42
CA ASP A 213 -25.85 -5.69 -6.73
C ASP A 213 -25.95 -4.25 -6.19
N ALA A 214 -25.18 -3.87 -5.18
CA ALA A 214 -25.27 -2.54 -4.57
C ALA A 214 -24.41 -1.48 -5.30
N ARG A 215 -23.44 -1.88 -6.13
CA ARG A 215 -22.55 -0.96 -6.85
C ARG A 215 -22.95 -0.66 -8.30
N SER A 216 -24.01 -1.28 -8.81
CA SER A 216 -24.48 -1.05 -10.17
C SER A 216 -25.44 0.16 -10.33
N LEU A 217 -25.62 0.98 -9.28
CA LEU A 217 -26.58 2.10 -9.25
C LEU A 217 -25.92 3.46 -8.94
N SER A 218 -24.67 3.68 -9.36
CA SER A 218 -24.08 5.03 -9.32
C SER A 218 -23.57 5.48 -10.68
#